data_a7acbddb1e8dbcf1024afca17f97fd78
#
_entry.id   a7acbddb1e8dbcf1024afca17f97fd78
#
_cell.length_a   1.000
_cell.length_b   1.000
_cell.length_c   1.000
_cell.angle_alpha   90.00
_cell.angle_beta   90.00
_cell.angle_gamma   90.00
#
_symmetry.space_group_name_H-M   'P 1'
#
loop_
_entity.id
_entity.type
_entity.pdbx_description
1 polymer ?
#
loop_
_entity_poly.entity_id
_entity_poly.type
_entity_poly.pdbx_seq_one_letter_code
_entity_poly.pdbx_strand_id
1 'polypeptide(L)'
;MSKTKQIADAIIAQGMLPLYFNADETVSVDILRAVYRAGVKALEYTNRGDAALMNFKKMVAVRNAEMPGMLLGVGTVKNLQTAKDYLAAGADFLVSPGFVKEVADYAVANDIFYAPGCMTPSEIIAAENAGIGFIKLLSLI
;
A
#
# COMPACT_ATOMS: atom_id res chain seq x y z
N MET A 1 4.43 16.66 -11.48
CA MET A 1 5.11 15.69 -10.59
C MET A 1 4.31 14.39 -10.64
N SER A 2 4.99 13.23 -10.77
CA SER A 2 4.27 11.95 -10.86
C SER A 2 3.55 11.62 -9.55
N LYS A 3 2.45 10.84 -9.65
CA LYS A 3 1.70 10.40 -8.48
C LYS A 3 2.58 9.53 -7.56
N THR A 4 3.42 8.68 -8.16
CA THR A 4 4.40 7.86 -7.44
C THR A 4 5.32 8.70 -6.57
N LYS A 5 5.88 9.82 -7.12
CA LYS A 5 6.75 10.70 -6.34
C LYS A 5 6.00 11.39 -5.20
N GLN A 6 4.78 11.85 -5.42
CA GLN A 6 3.96 12.48 -4.36
C GLN A 6 3.72 11.54 -3.18
N ILE A 7 3.41 10.27 -3.46
CA ILE A 7 3.18 9.26 -2.42
C ILE A 7 4.48 8.94 -1.68
N ALA A 8 5.59 8.75 -2.40
CA ALA A 8 6.89 8.54 -1.78
C ALA A 8 7.27 9.69 -0.84
N ASP A 9 7.15 10.93 -1.29
CA ASP A 9 7.46 12.11 -0.49
C ASP A 9 6.57 12.19 0.76
N ALA A 10 5.28 11.86 0.66
CA ALA A 10 4.36 11.83 1.80
C ALA A 10 4.73 10.78 2.84
N ILE A 11 5.10 9.57 2.41
CA ILE A 11 5.54 8.48 3.30
C ILE A 11 6.85 8.87 4.00
N ILE A 12 7.80 9.42 3.26
CA ILE A 12 9.11 9.87 3.81
C ILE A 12 8.89 10.98 4.82
N ALA A 13 8.08 11.99 4.50
CA ALA A 13 7.79 13.10 5.41
C ALA A 13 7.09 12.64 6.69
N GLN A 14 6.23 11.62 6.60
CA GLN A 14 5.57 11.03 7.77
C GLN A 14 6.55 10.25 8.66
N GLY A 15 7.62 9.68 8.08
CA GLY A 15 8.68 8.95 8.79
C GLY A 15 8.32 7.52 9.20
N MET A 16 7.10 7.08 8.96
CA MET A 16 6.63 5.70 9.19
C MET A 16 5.47 5.37 8.27
N LEU A 17 5.23 4.09 8.02
CA LEU A 17 4.04 3.61 7.32
C LEU A 17 3.33 2.59 8.22
N PRO A 18 2.34 3.01 9.03
CA PRO A 18 1.58 2.09 9.85
C PRO A 18 0.83 1.10 8.99
N LEU A 19 0.69 -0.12 9.48
CA LEU A 19 -0.06 -1.16 8.79
C LEU A 19 -0.88 -2.00 9.77
N TYR A 20 -2.03 -2.47 9.31
CA TYR A 20 -2.84 -3.41 10.07
C TYR A 20 -3.78 -4.21 9.18
N PHE A 21 -4.36 -5.23 9.79
CA PHE A 21 -5.53 -5.97 9.30
C PHE A 21 -6.46 -6.27 10.48
N ASN A 22 -7.74 -6.18 10.25
CA ASN A 22 -8.78 -6.73 11.14
C ASN A 22 -9.90 -7.30 10.26
N ALA A 23 -10.43 -8.47 10.64
CA ALA A 23 -11.50 -9.11 9.89
C ALA A 23 -12.85 -8.38 10.04
N ASP A 24 -13.05 -7.66 11.14
CA ASP A 24 -14.24 -6.88 11.40
C ASP A 24 -14.18 -5.53 10.64
N GLU A 25 -15.22 -5.25 9.87
CA GLU A 25 -15.32 -4.02 9.06
C GLU A 25 -15.38 -2.77 9.93
N THR A 26 -16.19 -2.80 11.00
CA THR A 26 -16.37 -1.65 11.89
C THR A 26 -15.08 -1.32 12.60
N VAL A 27 -14.39 -2.33 13.14
CA VAL A 27 -13.09 -2.15 13.79
C VAL A 27 -12.06 -1.61 12.80
N SER A 28 -12.01 -2.13 11.56
CA SER A 28 -11.11 -1.64 10.52
C SER A 28 -11.32 -0.16 10.23
N VAL A 29 -12.56 0.29 10.12
CA VAL A 29 -12.91 1.71 9.89
C VAL A 29 -12.59 2.57 11.11
N ASP A 30 -12.86 2.10 12.33
CA ASP A 30 -12.60 2.86 13.55
C ASP A 30 -11.10 3.06 13.80
N ILE A 31 -10.28 2.04 13.50
CA ILE A 31 -8.81 2.17 13.54
C ILE A 31 -8.36 3.21 12.51
N LEU A 32 -8.88 3.17 11.28
CA LEU A 32 -8.54 4.16 10.25
C LEU A 32 -8.84 5.58 10.70
N ARG A 33 -10.01 5.81 11.31
CA ARG A 33 -10.39 7.11 11.87
C ARG A 33 -9.47 7.56 12.99
N ALA A 34 -9.12 6.66 13.89
CA ALA A 34 -8.23 6.95 15.02
C ALA A 34 -6.83 7.33 14.54
N VAL A 35 -6.28 6.59 13.58
CA VAL A 35 -4.98 6.84 12.98
C VAL A 35 -4.95 8.18 12.24
N TYR A 36 -6.00 8.49 11.47
CA TYR A 36 -6.12 9.77 10.79
C TYR A 36 -6.18 10.95 11.77
N ARG A 37 -6.99 10.84 12.85
CA ARG A 37 -7.06 11.86 13.91
C ARG A 37 -5.73 12.07 14.63
N ALA A 38 -4.89 11.04 14.71
CA ALA A 38 -3.54 11.13 15.26
C ALA A 38 -2.53 11.82 14.32
N GLY A 39 -2.95 12.24 13.12
CA GLY A 39 -2.12 12.96 12.17
C GLY A 39 -1.47 12.11 11.09
N VAL A 40 -1.71 10.80 11.06
CA VAL A 40 -1.20 9.92 10.00
C VAL A 40 -1.90 10.20 8.69
N LYS A 41 -1.14 10.32 7.60
CA LYS A 41 -1.64 10.63 6.25
C LYS A 41 -1.38 9.53 5.23
N ALA A 42 -0.62 8.50 5.58
CA ALA A 42 -0.41 7.33 4.74
C ALA A 42 -0.47 6.06 5.60
N LEU A 43 -1.29 5.10 5.19
CA LEU A 43 -1.58 3.88 5.92
C LEU A 43 -1.65 2.69 4.97
N GLU A 44 -1.09 1.55 5.36
CA GLU A 44 -1.19 0.28 4.65
C GLU A 44 -2.23 -0.63 5.34
N TYR A 45 -3.25 -1.06 4.61
CA TYR A 45 -4.15 -2.13 5.05
C TYR A 45 -3.75 -3.44 4.38
N THR A 46 -3.54 -4.51 5.16
CA THR A 46 -2.96 -5.73 4.60
C THR A 46 -4.03 -6.74 4.16
N ASN A 47 -3.84 -7.32 2.97
CA ASN A 47 -4.69 -8.37 2.40
C ASN A 47 -4.39 -9.73 3.07
N ARG A 48 -4.82 -9.90 4.31
CA ARG A 48 -4.54 -11.10 5.14
C ARG A 48 -5.76 -11.97 5.45
N GLY A 49 -6.86 -11.82 4.73
CA GLY A 49 -8.05 -12.65 4.96
C GLY A 49 -9.15 -12.36 3.95
N ASP A 50 -10.17 -13.22 3.93
CA ASP A 50 -11.26 -13.16 2.95
C ASP A 50 -12.08 -11.87 3.04
N ALA A 51 -12.18 -11.28 4.22
CA ALA A 51 -12.87 -10.01 4.44
C ALA A 51 -12.07 -8.78 3.94
N ALA A 52 -10.78 -8.92 3.64
CA ALA A 52 -9.88 -7.79 3.44
C ALA A 52 -10.33 -6.84 2.32
N LEU A 53 -10.69 -7.37 1.16
CA LEU A 53 -11.10 -6.53 0.02
C LEU A 53 -12.42 -5.79 0.29
N MET A 54 -13.39 -6.44 0.93
CA MET A 54 -14.68 -5.81 1.26
C MET A 54 -14.50 -4.73 2.31
N ASN A 55 -13.73 -5.01 3.36
CA ASN A 55 -13.38 -4.02 4.37
C ASN A 55 -12.63 -2.83 3.76
N PHE A 56 -11.69 -3.09 2.84
CA PHE A 56 -10.93 -2.05 2.16
C PHE A 56 -11.85 -1.13 1.34
N LYS A 57 -12.82 -1.66 0.61
CA LYS A 57 -13.81 -0.86 -0.11
C LYS A 57 -14.59 0.08 0.82
N LYS A 58 -14.99 -0.42 1.99
CA LYS A 58 -15.65 0.40 2.99
C LYS A 58 -14.73 1.48 3.56
N MET A 59 -13.48 1.12 3.85
CA MET A 59 -12.46 2.08 4.33
C MET A 59 -12.22 3.19 3.30
N VAL A 60 -12.14 2.85 2.00
CA VAL A 60 -11.99 3.84 0.92
C VAL A 60 -13.20 4.79 0.88
N ALA A 61 -14.42 4.28 1.01
CA ALA A 61 -15.62 5.12 1.03
C ALA A 61 -15.60 6.11 2.21
N VAL A 62 -15.24 5.65 3.39
CA VAL A 62 -15.10 6.48 4.60
C VAL A 62 -13.97 7.51 4.44
N ARG A 63 -12.80 7.07 3.94
CA ARG A 63 -11.67 7.94 3.66
C ARG A 63 -12.08 9.09 2.74
N ASN A 64 -12.77 8.79 1.64
CA ASN A 64 -13.19 9.77 0.66
C ASN A 64 -14.19 10.81 1.24
N ALA A 65 -15.05 10.36 2.16
CA ALA A 65 -16.06 11.23 2.78
C ALA A 65 -15.51 12.06 3.95
N GLU A 66 -14.56 11.54 4.72
CA GLU A 66 -14.22 12.10 6.05
C GLU A 66 -12.75 12.52 6.17
N MET A 67 -11.84 12.07 5.27
CA MET A 67 -10.39 12.15 5.51
C MET A 67 -9.63 12.77 4.32
N PRO A 68 -9.77 14.08 4.10
CA PRO A 68 -9.05 14.74 3.00
C PRO A 68 -7.53 14.58 3.16
N GLY A 69 -6.85 14.22 2.07
CA GLY A 69 -5.41 14.02 2.02
C GLY A 69 -4.91 12.68 2.58
N MET A 70 -5.79 11.79 3.04
CA MET A 70 -5.40 10.45 3.50
C MET A 70 -5.08 9.55 2.32
N LEU A 71 -3.88 8.97 2.32
CA LEU A 71 -3.44 7.94 1.39
C LEU A 71 -3.66 6.56 2.01
N LEU A 72 -4.46 5.73 1.35
CA LEU A 72 -4.76 4.38 1.79
C LEU A 72 -4.23 3.38 0.77
N GLY A 73 -3.19 2.64 1.16
CA GLY A 73 -2.59 1.60 0.35
C GLY A 73 -2.95 0.20 0.81
N VAL A 74 -2.63 -0.77 -0.02
CA VAL A 74 -2.80 -2.19 0.30
C VAL A 74 -1.48 -2.90 0.36
N GLY A 75 -1.30 -3.73 1.41
CA GLY A 75 -0.17 -4.64 1.58
C GLY A 75 -0.53 -6.10 1.34
N THR A 76 0.50 -6.93 1.33
CA THR A 76 0.37 -8.38 1.08
C THR A 76 -0.14 -8.68 -0.34
N VAL A 77 0.21 -7.84 -1.30
CA VAL A 77 -0.07 -8.06 -2.72
C VAL A 77 0.91 -9.10 -3.27
N LYS A 78 0.40 -10.24 -3.75
CA LYS A 78 1.23 -11.37 -4.20
C LYS A 78 1.11 -11.69 -5.70
N ASN A 79 0.20 -11.04 -6.40
CA ASN A 79 -0.02 -11.25 -7.83
C ASN A 79 -0.71 -10.03 -8.46
N LEU A 80 -0.71 -9.97 -9.78
CA LEU A 80 -1.27 -8.84 -10.52
C LEU A 80 -2.79 -8.72 -10.38
N GLN A 81 -3.53 -9.83 -10.27
CA GLN A 81 -4.99 -9.75 -10.13
C GLN A 81 -5.37 -9.06 -8.82
N THR A 82 -4.75 -9.46 -7.71
CA THR A 82 -4.94 -8.79 -6.42
C THR A 82 -4.61 -7.30 -6.50
N ALA A 83 -3.50 -6.94 -7.15
CA ALA A 83 -3.14 -5.53 -7.35
C ALA A 83 -4.25 -4.75 -8.06
N LYS A 84 -4.77 -5.30 -9.17
CA LYS A 84 -5.85 -4.67 -9.96
C LYS A 84 -7.14 -4.55 -9.15
N ASP A 85 -7.52 -5.56 -8.39
CA ASP A 85 -8.75 -5.55 -7.58
C ASP A 85 -8.72 -4.43 -6.53
N TYR A 86 -7.58 -4.25 -5.85
CA TYR A 86 -7.44 -3.18 -4.86
C TYR A 86 -7.30 -1.79 -5.50
N LEU A 87 -6.62 -1.67 -6.63
CA LEU A 87 -6.57 -0.40 -7.37
C LEU A 87 -7.97 0.01 -7.85
N ALA A 88 -8.76 -0.93 -8.36
CA ALA A 88 -10.17 -0.69 -8.73
C ALA A 88 -11.03 -0.31 -7.51
N ALA A 89 -10.69 -0.83 -6.33
CA ALA A 89 -11.34 -0.46 -5.08
C ALA A 89 -10.90 0.91 -4.52
N GLY A 90 -9.89 1.55 -5.12
CA GLY A 90 -9.44 2.90 -4.74
C GLY A 90 -8.16 2.94 -3.91
N ALA A 91 -7.33 1.90 -3.96
CA ALA A 91 -6.01 1.94 -3.35
C ALA A 91 -5.12 3.02 -3.98
N ASP A 92 -4.42 3.78 -3.16
CA ASP A 92 -3.49 4.81 -3.61
C ASP A 92 -2.11 4.25 -3.94
N PHE A 93 -1.71 3.16 -3.27
CA PHE A 93 -0.42 2.52 -3.46
C PHE A 93 -0.46 1.03 -3.09
N LEU A 94 0.58 0.31 -3.53
CA LEU A 94 0.72 -1.13 -3.35
C LEU A 94 1.99 -1.46 -2.55
N VAL A 95 1.89 -2.48 -1.69
CA VAL A 95 3.02 -3.07 -0.97
C VAL A 95 2.94 -4.59 -1.08
N SER A 96 4.06 -5.25 -1.26
CA SER A 96 4.13 -6.71 -1.30
C SER A 96 5.18 -7.26 -0.34
N PRO A 97 5.02 -8.51 0.13
CA PRO A 97 6.00 -9.15 1.02
C PRO A 97 7.29 -9.55 0.29
N GLY A 98 7.28 -9.62 -1.03
CA GLY A 98 8.42 -9.95 -1.88
C GLY A 98 8.30 -9.24 -3.22
N PHE A 99 9.37 -9.28 -4.02
CA PHE A 99 9.36 -8.69 -5.35
C PHE A 99 8.48 -9.52 -6.31
N VAL A 100 7.44 -8.90 -6.85
CA VAL A 100 6.53 -9.51 -7.82
C VAL A 100 6.66 -8.76 -9.14
N LYS A 101 7.38 -9.38 -10.09
CA LYS A 101 7.74 -8.71 -11.35
C LYS A 101 6.53 -8.19 -12.14
N GLU A 102 5.48 -8.98 -12.27
CA GLU A 102 4.27 -8.57 -13.01
C GLU A 102 3.55 -7.37 -12.39
N VAL A 103 3.61 -7.24 -11.05
CA VAL A 103 3.08 -6.08 -10.34
C VAL A 103 3.99 -4.87 -10.55
N ALA A 104 5.31 -5.05 -10.51
CA ALA A 104 6.27 -3.99 -10.76
C ALA A 104 6.12 -3.41 -12.17
N ASP A 105 6.09 -4.28 -13.19
CA ASP A 105 5.92 -3.87 -14.59
C ASP A 105 4.60 -3.08 -14.80
N TYR A 106 3.51 -3.55 -14.20
CA TYR A 106 2.22 -2.87 -14.28
C TYR A 106 2.23 -1.52 -13.55
N ALA A 107 2.83 -1.47 -12.36
CA ALA A 107 2.90 -0.26 -11.55
C ALA A 107 3.72 0.84 -12.25
N VAL A 108 4.88 0.50 -12.81
CA VAL A 108 5.73 1.44 -13.54
C VAL A 108 5.02 1.96 -14.79
N ALA A 109 4.36 1.08 -15.55
CA ALA A 109 3.65 1.46 -16.78
C ALA A 109 2.45 2.41 -16.52
N ASN A 110 1.89 2.42 -15.30
CA ASN A 110 0.69 3.17 -14.95
C ASN A 110 0.91 4.27 -13.90
N ASP A 111 2.17 4.65 -13.59
CA ASP A 111 2.53 5.61 -12.53
C ASP A 111 1.86 5.29 -11.18
N ILE A 112 1.93 4.02 -10.77
CA ILE A 112 1.43 3.54 -9.49
C ILE A 112 2.60 3.36 -8.53
N PHE A 113 2.50 3.93 -7.32
CA PHE A 113 3.50 3.67 -6.28
C PHE A 113 3.41 2.21 -5.83
N TYR A 114 4.54 1.50 -5.96
CA TYR A 114 4.68 0.13 -5.52
C TYR A 114 5.97 -0.05 -4.72
N ALA A 115 5.85 -0.53 -3.49
CA ALA A 115 6.97 -0.86 -2.62
C ALA A 115 7.07 -2.38 -2.43
N PRO A 116 7.87 -3.08 -3.22
CA PRO A 116 8.11 -4.51 -3.01
C PRO A 116 8.96 -4.75 -1.77
N GLY A 117 8.64 -5.83 -1.05
CA GLY A 117 9.52 -6.39 -0.04
C GLY A 117 10.77 -6.96 -0.68
N CYS A 118 11.94 -6.63 -0.14
CA CYS A 118 13.23 -7.16 -0.55
C CYS A 118 14.06 -7.48 0.69
N MET A 119 14.84 -8.55 0.65
CA MET A 119 15.70 -8.97 1.74
C MET A 119 17.14 -9.19 1.30
N THR A 120 17.36 -9.43 0.02
CA THR A 120 18.67 -9.74 -0.56
C THR A 120 19.10 -8.69 -1.58
N PRO A 121 20.40 -8.51 -1.80
CA PRO A 121 20.90 -7.63 -2.87
C PRO A 121 20.34 -7.98 -4.25
N SER A 122 20.14 -9.27 -4.55
CA SER A 122 19.58 -9.70 -5.84
C SER A 122 18.15 -9.24 -6.05
N GLU A 123 17.32 -9.27 -5.00
CA GLU A 123 15.94 -8.76 -5.06
C GLU A 123 15.92 -7.23 -5.22
N ILE A 124 16.83 -6.52 -4.55
CA ILE A 124 16.95 -5.06 -4.66
C ILE A 124 17.34 -4.68 -6.08
N ILE A 125 18.35 -5.35 -6.65
CA ILE A 125 18.78 -5.13 -8.04
C ILE A 125 17.65 -5.44 -9.03
N ALA A 126 16.91 -6.52 -8.81
CA ALA A 126 15.76 -6.85 -9.66
C ALA A 126 14.67 -5.78 -9.62
N ALA A 127 14.37 -5.23 -8.44
CA ALA A 127 13.42 -4.14 -8.28
C ALA A 127 13.91 -2.86 -8.97
N GLU A 128 15.18 -2.49 -8.79
CA GLU A 128 15.80 -1.34 -9.46
C GLU A 128 15.75 -1.46 -10.98
N ASN A 129 16.14 -2.63 -11.51
CA ASN A 129 16.09 -2.90 -12.96
C ASN A 129 14.68 -2.86 -13.54
N ALA A 130 13.65 -3.13 -12.72
CA ALA A 130 12.25 -2.98 -13.10
C ALA A 130 11.74 -1.53 -13.02
N GLY A 131 12.57 -0.57 -12.60
CA GLY A 131 12.20 0.84 -12.48
C GLY A 131 11.53 1.21 -11.16
N ILE A 132 11.63 0.35 -10.14
CA ILE A 132 11.09 0.62 -8.80
C ILE A 132 12.06 1.51 -8.01
N GLY A 133 11.58 2.68 -7.61
CA GLY A 133 12.39 3.67 -6.87
C GLY A 133 12.23 3.61 -5.34
N PHE A 134 11.40 2.70 -4.81
CA PHE A 134 11.15 2.57 -3.38
C PHE A 134 10.94 1.11 -3.01
N ILE A 135 11.66 0.61 -2.04
CA ILE A 135 11.53 -0.77 -1.55
C ILE A 135 11.23 -0.80 -0.06
N LYS A 136 10.65 -1.90 0.39
CA LYS A 136 10.50 -2.24 1.80
C LYS A 136 11.56 -3.28 2.16
N LEU A 137 12.60 -2.86 2.88
CA LEU A 137 13.61 -3.82 3.35
C LEU A 137 13.01 -4.65 4.47
N LEU A 138 12.89 -5.95 4.25
CA LEU A 138 12.36 -6.89 5.23
C LEU A 138 13.50 -7.55 6.00
N SER A 139 13.31 -7.69 7.30
CA SER A 139 14.21 -8.40 8.20
C SER A 139 13.52 -9.66 8.75
N LEU A 140 14.28 -10.73 8.91
CA LEU A 140 13.81 -11.98 9.52
C LEU A 140 13.99 -12.02 11.05
N ILE A 141 14.25 -10.90 11.66
CA ILE A 141 14.40 -10.85 13.13
C ILE A 141 13.04 -10.82 13.78
#